data_6c139f647f9df3951a1ff3ff075d3525
#
_entry.id   6c139f647f9df3951a1ff3ff075d3525
#
_cell.length_a   1.000
_cell.length_b   1.000
_cell.length_c   1.000
_cell.angle_alpha   90.00
_cell.angle_beta   90.00
_cell.angle_gamma   90.00
#
_symmetry.space_group_name_H-M   'P 1'
#
loop_
_entity.id
_entity.type
_entity.pdbx_description
1 polymer ?
#
loop_
_entity_poly.entity_id
_entity_poly.type
_entity_poly.pdbx_seq_one_letter_code
_entity_poly.pdbx_strand_id
1 'polypeptide(L)'
;MAKIIAGVGSSHVPAIGAALDNGKTEEPYWKRVFSGFEKSKEWMTRTKPDVAIVVYNDHASAFSVDLIPTFALGCAEEFPPADEGWGRRPVPVVKGHPALAAHIAQSVILDEFDLTIVNKMEVDHGLTVPLNLLFGQPKERMAVPGHPARGERRHVSAADGTSLLHARQGNPQGGGILSRGS
;
A
#
# COMPACT_ATOMS: atom_id res chain seq x y z
N MET A 1 2.83 -4.69 -21.27
CA MET A 1 2.72 -3.34 -20.67
C MET A 1 1.90 -3.45 -19.38
N ALA A 2 2.36 -2.88 -18.25
CA ALA A 2 1.57 -2.80 -17.03
C ALA A 2 0.40 -1.83 -17.22
N LYS A 3 -0.74 -2.09 -16.56
CA LYS A 3 -1.90 -1.20 -16.55
C LYS A 3 -2.59 -1.21 -15.20
N ILE A 4 -3.17 -0.07 -14.82
CA ILE A 4 -4.04 0.01 -13.64
C ILE A 4 -5.38 -0.63 -14.01
N ILE A 5 -5.79 -1.66 -13.26
CA ILE A 5 -7.01 -2.44 -13.51
C ILE A 5 -8.08 -2.23 -12.44
N ALA A 6 -7.69 -1.65 -11.29
CA ALA A 6 -8.56 -1.47 -10.13
C ALA A 6 -8.10 -0.28 -9.28
N GLY A 7 -9.03 0.35 -8.58
CA GLY A 7 -8.77 1.32 -7.52
C GLY A 7 -9.80 1.13 -6.40
N VAL A 8 -9.35 1.10 -5.15
CA VAL A 8 -10.21 0.93 -3.96
C VAL A 8 -9.77 1.89 -2.87
N GLY A 9 -10.71 2.64 -2.33
CA GLY A 9 -10.53 3.37 -1.08
C GLY A 9 -10.95 2.51 0.13
N SER A 10 -10.18 2.55 1.20
CA SER A 10 -10.45 1.78 2.42
C SER A 10 -10.17 2.60 3.66
N SER A 11 -10.95 2.38 4.72
CA SER A 11 -10.58 2.84 6.06
C SER A 11 -9.40 2.02 6.59
N HIS A 12 -8.55 2.68 7.38
CA HIS A 12 -7.39 2.04 8.02
C HIS A 12 -7.36 2.27 9.53
N VAL A 13 -8.50 2.55 10.15
CA VAL A 13 -8.56 2.84 11.60
C VAL A 13 -7.93 1.69 12.41
N PRO A 14 -7.03 1.96 13.39
CA PRO A 14 -6.36 0.92 14.19
C PRO A 14 -7.31 -0.07 14.85
N ALA A 15 -8.49 0.41 15.28
CA ALA A 15 -9.51 -0.43 15.89
C ALA A 15 -10.04 -1.55 14.97
N ILE A 16 -10.07 -1.32 13.64
CA ILE A 16 -10.43 -2.36 12.66
C ILE A 16 -9.35 -3.45 12.65
N GLY A 17 -8.08 -3.06 12.66
CA GLY A 17 -6.96 -3.98 12.77
C GLY A 17 -7.02 -4.81 14.04
N ALA A 18 -7.23 -4.15 15.19
CA ALA A 18 -7.36 -4.82 16.47
C ALA A 18 -8.54 -5.82 16.52
N ALA A 19 -9.67 -5.48 15.88
CA ALA A 19 -10.81 -6.39 15.79
C ALA A 19 -10.51 -7.61 14.92
N LEU A 20 -9.77 -7.45 13.82
CA LEU A 20 -9.29 -8.57 13.00
C LEU A 20 -8.35 -9.48 13.80
N ASP A 21 -7.36 -8.89 14.46
CA ASP A 21 -6.31 -9.62 15.18
C ASP A 21 -6.86 -10.39 16.38
N ASN A 22 -7.93 -9.87 17.02
CA ASN A 22 -8.59 -10.51 18.15
C ASN A 22 -9.82 -11.37 17.77
N GLY A 23 -10.04 -11.63 16.47
CA GLY A 23 -11.12 -12.49 16.00
C GLY A 23 -12.54 -11.96 16.27
N LYS A 24 -12.72 -10.63 16.40
CA LYS A 24 -13.98 -9.97 16.75
C LYS A 24 -14.90 -9.68 15.58
N THR A 25 -14.62 -10.24 14.41
CA THR A 25 -15.35 -9.92 13.15
C THR A 25 -16.84 -10.22 13.21
N GLU A 26 -17.26 -11.20 14.03
CA GLU A 26 -18.66 -11.61 14.19
C GLU A 26 -19.40 -10.89 15.33
N GLU A 27 -18.72 -10.09 16.16
CA GLU A 27 -19.38 -9.26 17.17
C GLU A 27 -20.36 -8.28 16.51
N PRO A 28 -21.56 -8.01 17.07
CA PRO A 28 -22.63 -7.24 16.42
C PRO A 28 -22.18 -5.89 15.83
N TYR A 29 -21.31 -5.17 16.54
CA TYR A 29 -20.75 -3.91 16.05
C TYR A 29 -19.82 -4.14 14.86
N TRP A 30 -18.86 -5.05 14.99
CA TRP A 30 -17.83 -5.31 13.98
C TRP A 30 -18.37 -6.01 12.74
N LYS A 31 -19.37 -6.89 12.91
CA LYS A 31 -19.99 -7.58 11.79
C LYS A 31 -20.53 -6.62 10.73
N ARG A 32 -21.13 -5.50 11.14
CA ARG A 32 -21.57 -4.45 10.20
C ARG A 32 -20.42 -3.82 9.43
N VAL A 33 -19.27 -3.61 10.10
CA VAL A 33 -18.08 -3.03 9.47
C VAL A 33 -17.52 -4.02 8.45
N PHE A 34 -17.27 -5.26 8.85
CA PHE A 34 -16.64 -6.26 7.98
C PHE A 34 -17.52 -6.70 6.83
N SER A 35 -18.84 -6.83 7.03
CA SER A 35 -19.76 -7.12 5.93
C SER A 35 -19.75 -6.05 4.82
N GLY A 36 -19.45 -4.81 5.18
CA GLY A 36 -19.27 -3.73 4.20
C GLY A 36 -18.08 -3.95 3.26
N PHE A 37 -17.04 -4.66 3.70
CA PHE A 37 -15.86 -4.95 2.90
C PHE A 37 -15.95 -6.22 2.05
N GLU A 38 -16.92 -7.10 2.29
CA GLU A 38 -17.01 -8.41 1.61
C GLU A 38 -17.09 -8.24 0.08
N LYS A 39 -17.89 -7.29 -0.42
CA LYS A 39 -18.00 -7.03 -1.87
C LYS A 39 -16.67 -6.59 -2.48
N SER A 40 -15.93 -5.74 -1.79
CA SER A 40 -14.60 -5.28 -2.24
C SER A 40 -13.59 -6.43 -2.23
N LYS A 41 -13.62 -7.25 -1.20
CA LYS A 41 -12.77 -8.44 -1.07
C LYS A 41 -13.06 -9.49 -2.14
N GLU A 42 -14.35 -9.78 -2.41
CA GLU A 42 -14.75 -10.64 -3.51
C GLU A 42 -14.31 -10.11 -4.87
N TRP A 43 -14.48 -8.80 -5.08
CA TRP A 43 -14.04 -8.15 -6.30
C TRP A 43 -12.52 -8.23 -6.49
N MET A 44 -11.73 -7.96 -5.46
CA MET A 44 -10.27 -8.12 -5.49
C MET A 44 -9.86 -9.58 -5.76
N THR A 45 -10.60 -10.53 -5.20
CA THR A 45 -10.38 -11.97 -5.46
C THR A 45 -10.62 -12.34 -6.93
N ARG A 46 -11.64 -11.74 -7.58
CA ARG A 46 -11.91 -11.95 -9.02
C ARG A 46 -10.90 -11.21 -9.90
N THR A 47 -10.56 -9.98 -9.53
CA THR A 47 -9.65 -9.10 -10.30
C THR A 47 -8.22 -9.63 -10.30
N LYS A 48 -7.77 -10.23 -9.21
CA LYS A 48 -6.44 -10.87 -9.05
C LYS A 48 -5.29 -9.96 -9.55
N PRO A 49 -5.11 -8.76 -9.01
CA PRO A 49 -4.01 -7.91 -9.42
C PRO A 49 -2.67 -8.59 -9.13
N ASP A 50 -1.70 -8.42 -10.01
CA ASP A 50 -0.35 -8.96 -9.82
C ASP A 50 0.40 -8.16 -8.74
N VAL A 51 0.16 -6.84 -8.68
CA VAL A 51 0.77 -5.90 -7.72
C VAL A 51 -0.30 -4.94 -7.22
N ALA A 52 -0.22 -4.55 -5.95
CA ALA A 52 -1.00 -3.47 -5.37
C ALA A 52 -0.08 -2.28 -5.04
N ILE A 53 -0.45 -1.09 -5.48
CA ILE A 53 0.14 0.17 -5.01
C ILE A 53 -0.76 0.65 -3.88
N VAL A 54 -0.20 0.76 -2.67
CA VAL A 54 -0.94 1.23 -1.50
C VAL A 54 -0.48 2.64 -1.16
N VAL A 55 -1.40 3.59 -1.24
CA VAL A 55 -1.18 4.98 -0.81
C VAL A 55 -1.85 5.15 0.54
N TYR A 56 -1.08 5.59 1.54
CA TYR A 56 -1.55 5.71 2.92
C TYR A 56 -0.75 6.76 3.69
N ASN A 57 -1.29 7.24 4.81
CA ASN A 57 -0.55 8.06 5.75
C ASN A 57 0.24 7.17 6.70
N ASP A 58 1.53 7.46 6.85
CA ASP A 58 2.33 6.92 7.95
C ASP A 58 1.96 7.63 9.26
N HIS A 59 1.81 6.86 10.35
CA HIS A 59 1.41 7.38 11.65
C HIS A 59 2.62 7.47 12.60
N ALA A 60 3.67 8.13 12.15
CA ALA A 60 4.94 8.31 12.86
C ALA A 60 5.68 6.99 13.15
N SER A 61 5.50 5.98 12.28
CA SER A 61 6.20 4.70 12.38
C SER A 61 7.48 4.67 11.57
N ALA A 62 7.43 5.16 10.32
CA ALA A 62 8.59 5.26 9.44
C ALA A 62 9.14 6.70 9.37
N PHE A 63 8.30 7.70 9.56
CA PHE A 63 8.62 9.12 9.51
C PHE A 63 8.20 9.84 10.80
N SER A 64 8.97 10.87 11.18
CA SER A 64 8.72 11.66 12.38
C SER A 64 8.93 13.13 12.08
N VAL A 65 8.77 13.96 13.10
CA VAL A 65 9.07 15.41 13.02
C VAL A 65 10.55 15.71 12.67
N ASP A 66 11.44 14.73 12.84
CA ASP A 66 12.85 14.86 12.48
C ASP A 66 13.11 14.61 10.98
N LEU A 67 12.18 13.94 10.31
CA LEU A 67 12.26 13.62 8.88
C LEU A 67 10.86 13.59 8.28
N ILE A 68 10.46 14.67 7.62
CA ILE A 68 9.14 14.84 7.00
C ILE A 68 9.30 14.92 5.49
N PRO A 69 9.18 13.80 4.74
CA PRO A 69 9.18 13.84 3.28
C PRO A 69 7.86 14.42 2.77
N THR A 70 7.89 15.14 1.64
CA THR A 70 6.68 15.56 0.92
C THR A 70 5.90 14.33 0.45
N PHE A 71 6.60 13.41 -0.21
CA PHE A 71 6.12 12.09 -0.60
C PHE A 71 7.24 11.07 -0.38
N ALA A 72 6.86 9.85 -0.05
CA ALA A 72 7.82 8.77 0.13
C ALA A 72 7.35 7.50 -0.59
N LEU A 73 8.25 6.81 -1.25
CA LEU A 73 7.98 5.53 -1.92
C LEU A 73 8.87 4.43 -1.35
N GLY A 74 8.25 3.40 -0.81
CA GLY A 74 8.95 2.20 -0.34
C GLY A 74 9.45 1.37 -1.52
N CYS A 75 10.77 1.21 -1.62
CA CYS A 75 11.46 0.48 -2.69
C CYS A 75 12.13 -0.82 -2.20
N ALA A 76 11.88 -1.22 -0.96
CA ALA A 76 12.44 -2.43 -0.36
C ALA A 76 11.78 -3.72 -0.89
N GLU A 77 12.46 -4.85 -0.69
CA GLU A 77 11.88 -6.17 -0.97
C GLU A 77 10.86 -6.58 0.09
N GLU A 78 11.00 -6.06 1.31
CA GLU A 78 10.21 -6.44 2.47
C GLU A 78 9.94 -5.23 3.36
N PHE A 79 8.74 -5.23 3.95
CA PHE A 79 8.30 -4.21 4.90
C PHE A 79 7.71 -4.92 6.13
N PRO A 80 8.48 -5.02 7.23
CA PRO A 80 7.99 -5.59 8.48
C PRO A 80 6.94 -4.68 9.12
N PRO A 81 5.94 -5.23 9.83
CA PRO A 81 4.99 -4.45 10.58
C PRO A 81 5.67 -3.67 11.70
N ALA A 82 5.30 -2.41 11.88
CA ALA A 82 5.81 -1.54 12.92
C ALA A 82 5.26 -1.91 14.31
N ASP A 83 6.04 -1.57 15.34
CA ASP A 83 5.54 -1.47 16.71
C ASP A 83 5.03 -0.03 16.92
N GLU A 84 3.73 0.12 17.06
CA GLU A 84 3.07 1.40 17.20
C GLU A 84 2.82 1.77 18.69
N GLY A 85 3.62 1.18 19.61
CA GLY A 85 3.55 1.43 21.06
C GLY A 85 2.70 0.43 21.85
N TRP A 86 2.03 -0.50 21.17
CA TRP A 86 1.26 -1.60 21.77
C TRP A 86 1.66 -2.98 21.25
N GLY A 87 2.85 -3.06 20.65
CA GLY A 87 3.37 -4.25 20.00
C GLY A 87 3.05 -4.31 18.51
N ARG A 88 3.82 -5.15 17.81
CA ARG A 88 3.61 -5.38 16.38
C ARG A 88 2.34 -6.19 16.16
N ARG A 89 1.58 -5.81 15.15
CA ARG A 89 0.43 -6.60 14.71
C ARG A 89 0.87 -8.01 14.28
N PRO A 90 0.09 -9.07 14.58
CA PRO A 90 0.39 -10.44 14.18
C PRO A 90 0.08 -10.68 12.69
N VAL A 91 0.72 -9.90 11.84
CA VAL A 91 0.58 -9.96 10.38
C VAL A 91 1.95 -10.25 9.74
N PRO A 92 2.01 -10.93 8.59
CA PRO A 92 3.27 -11.25 7.95
C PRO A 92 3.96 -9.99 7.43
N VAL A 93 5.27 -10.11 7.20
CA VAL A 93 6.06 -9.13 6.46
C VAL A 93 5.44 -8.91 5.08
N VAL A 94 5.21 -7.66 4.73
CA VAL A 94 4.68 -7.27 3.43
C VAL A 94 5.79 -7.39 2.38
N LYS A 95 5.51 -8.08 1.27
CA LYS A 95 6.47 -8.24 0.18
C LYS A 95 6.39 -7.07 -0.78
N GLY A 96 7.50 -6.39 -0.98
CA GLY A 96 7.65 -5.31 -1.94
C GLY A 96 7.88 -5.79 -3.38
N HIS A 97 7.94 -4.84 -4.29
CA HIS A 97 8.30 -5.06 -5.69
C HIS A 97 9.36 -4.03 -6.13
N PRO A 98 10.65 -4.20 -5.75
CA PRO A 98 11.69 -3.18 -5.92
C PRO A 98 11.84 -2.68 -7.36
N ALA A 99 11.79 -3.58 -8.35
CA ALA A 99 11.94 -3.20 -9.75
C ALA A 99 10.81 -2.26 -10.23
N LEU A 100 9.55 -2.53 -9.86
CA LEU A 100 8.44 -1.66 -10.20
C LEU A 100 8.50 -0.35 -9.41
N ALA A 101 8.83 -0.42 -8.12
CA ALA A 101 8.98 0.75 -7.27
C ALA A 101 10.08 1.69 -7.79
N ALA A 102 11.24 1.16 -8.16
CA ALA A 102 12.32 1.95 -8.75
C ALA A 102 11.90 2.60 -10.08
N HIS A 103 11.16 1.89 -10.94
CA HIS A 103 10.62 2.43 -12.19
C HIS A 103 9.63 3.57 -11.92
N ILE A 104 8.71 3.39 -10.97
CA ILE A 104 7.75 4.43 -10.57
C ILE A 104 8.50 5.64 -10.00
N ALA A 105 9.46 5.41 -9.08
CA ALA A 105 10.26 6.48 -8.49
C ALA A 105 10.95 7.31 -9.55
N GLN A 106 11.64 6.65 -10.49
CA GLN A 106 12.33 7.33 -11.60
C GLN A 106 11.35 8.15 -12.45
N SER A 107 10.20 7.58 -12.82
CA SER A 107 9.21 8.28 -13.65
C SER A 107 8.66 9.51 -12.95
N VAL A 108 8.30 9.37 -11.67
CA VAL A 108 7.71 10.46 -10.87
C VAL A 108 8.72 11.58 -10.63
N ILE A 109 10.00 11.25 -10.36
CA ILE A 109 11.06 12.25 -10.18
C ILE A 109 11.34 12.99 -11.50
N LEU A 110 11.33 12.30 -12.65
CA LEU A 110 11.49 12.94 -13.95
C LEU A 110 10.29 13.84 -14.32
N ASP A 111 9.13 13.60 -13.74
CA ASP A 111 7.94 14.48 -13.84
C ASP A 111 7.96 15.61 -12.78
N GLU A 112 9.14 15.87 -12.18
CA GLU A 112 9.38 16.97 -11.23
C GLU A 112 8.62 16.86 -9.90
N PHE A 113 8.24 15.64 -9.48
CA PHE A 113 7.69 15.42 -8.14
C PHE A 113 8.80 15.27 -7.11
N ASP A 114 8.59 15.88 -5.95
CA ASP A 114 9.46 15.75 -4.79
C ASP A 114 9.18 14.40 -4.09
N LEU A 115 10.02 13.40 -4.41
CA LEU A 115 9.85 12.03 -3.93
C LEU A 115 11.08 11.53 -3.16
N THR A 116 10.85 11.04 -1.95
CA THR A 116 11.85 10.33 -1.16
C THR A 116 11.80 8.83 -1.46
N ILE A 117 12.94 8.24 -1.83
CA ILE A 117 13.09 6.78 -2.02
C ILE A 117 13.44 6.15 -0.68
N VAL A 118 12.64 5.17 -0.26
CA VAL A 118 12.80 4.51 1.05
C VAL A 118 13.15 3.03 0.84
N ASN A 119 14.41 2.69 1.12
CA ASN A 119 14.92 1.33 0.95
C ASN A 119 14.77 0.46 2.20
N LYS A 120 14.34 1.03 3.32
CA LYS A 120 14.08 0.30 4.56
C LYS A 120 13.11 1.10 5.43
N MET A 121 11.99 0.51 5.76
CA MET A 121 11.03 1.06 6.73
C MET A 121 10.17 -0.06 7.33
N GLU A 122 9.63 0.19 8.49
CA GLU A 122 8.52 -0.58 9.05
C GLU A 122 7.20 0.06 8.58
N VAL A 123 6.14 -0.75 8.52
CA VAL A 123 4.83 -0.29 8.04
C VAL A 123 3.76 -0.48 9.10
N ASP A 124 2.95 0.54 9.29
CA ASP A 124 1.94 0.61 10.32
C ASP A 124 0.57 0.07 9.88
N HIS A 125 -0.46 0.34 10.71
CA HIS A 125 -1.84 -0.03 10.41
C HIS A 125 -2.38 0.66 9.15
N GLY A 126 -1.86 1.83 8.77
CA GLY A 126 -2.26 2.55 7.55
C GLY A 126 -2.11 1.69 6.30
N LEU A 127 -1.06 0.86 6.25
CA LEU A 127 -0.85 -0.10 5.17
C LEU A 127 -1.45 -1.47 5.49
N THR A 128 -1.22 -1.99 6.67
CA THR A 128 -1.53 -3.39 6.98
C THR A 128 -3.03 -3.66 7.13
N VAL A 129 -3.82 -2.70 7.62
CA VAL A 129 -5.28 -2.87 7.75
C VAL A 129 -5.98 -2.96 6.39
N PRO A 130 -5.79 -2.05 5.42
CA PRO A 130 -6.37 -2.18 4.08
C PRO A 130 -5.97 -3.47 3.37
N LEU A 131 -4.71 -3.90 3.49
CA LEU A 131 -4.28 -5.16 2.90
C LEU A 131 -5.05 -6.35 3.49
N ASN A 132 -5.23 -6.39 4.80
CA ASN A 132 -5.99 -7.46 5.44
C ASN A 132 -7.48 -7.43 5.05
N LEU A 133 -8.09 -6.25 4.96
CA LEU A 133 -9.49 -6.12 4.56
C LEU A 133 -9.74 -6.59 3.13
N LEU A 134 -8.84 -6.27 2.21
CA LEU A 134 -9.04 -6.56 0.78
C LEU A 134 -8.54 -7.94 0.36
N PHE A 135 -7.46 -8.43 0.98
CA PHE A 135 -6.82 -9.70 0.61
C PHE A 135 -6.98 -10.80 1.67
N GLY A 136 -7.59 -10.47 2.80
CA GLY A 136 -7.81 -11.36 3.94
C GLY A 136 -6.64 -11.38 4.90
N GLN A 137 -6.95 -11.73 6.16
CA GLN A 137 -5.94 -11.99 7.18
C GLN A 137 -5.22 -13.28 6.81
N PRO A 138 -3.91 -13.29 6.67
CA PRO A 138 -3.19 -14.53 6.43
C PRO A 138 -3.43 -15.45 7.62
N LYS A 139 -4.07 -16.58 7.37
CA LYS A 139 -4.09 -17.66 8.36
C LYS A 139 -2.64 -18.04 8.59
N GLU A 140 -2.25 -18.25 9.85
CA GLU A 140 -0.90 -18.71 10.21
C GLU A 140 -0.46 -19.76 9.19
N ARG A 141 0.66 -19.52 8.53
CA ARG A 141 1.31 -20.57 7.77
C ARG A 141 1.73 -21.64 8.77
N MET A 142 0.92 -22.65 8.94
CA MET A 142 1.49 -23.92 9.28
C MET A 142 2.51 -24.21 8.18
N ALA A 143 3.78 -24.13 8.53
CA ALA A 143 4.86 -24.51 7.66
C ALA A 143 4.64 -25.96 7.24
N VAL A 144 4.02 -26.19 6.09
CA VAL A 144 4.04 -27.50 5.43
C VAL A 144 5.37 -27.52 4.71
N PRO A 145 6.34 -28.32 5.16
CA PRO A 145 7.62 -28.46 4.47
C PRO A 145 7.33 -29.03 3.07
N GLY A 146 7.71 -28.31 2.02
CA GLY A 146 7.83 -28.85 0.68
C GLY A 146 6.87 -28.36 -0.40
N HIS A 147 6.04 -27.33 -0.19
CA HIS A 147 5.32 -26.71 -1.30
C HIS A 147 5.77 -25.26 -1.49
N PRO A 148 6.29 -24.91 -2.69
CA PRO A 148 6.50 -23.49 -3.01
C PRO A 148 5.15 -22.79 -2.97
N ALA A 149 5.09 -21.71 -2.21
CA ALA A 149 3.89 -20.89 -2.08
C ALA A 149 3.50 -20.35 -3.46
N ARG A 150 2.40 -20.86 -3.98
CA ARG A 150 1.81 -20.43 -5.24
C ARG A 150 1.26 -19.03 -5.05
N GLY A 151 1.95 -18.00 -5.57
CA GLY A 151 1.43 -16.65 -5.72
C GLY A 151 1.59 -15.76 -4.49
N GLU A 152 2.83 -15.49 -4.07
CA GLU A 152 3.09 -14.33 -3.21
C GLU A 152 2.76 -13.06 -4.00
N ARG A 153 1.69 -12.39 -3.59
CA ARG A 153 1.38 -11.07 -4.14
C ARG A 153 2.41 -10.08 -3.65
N ARG A 154 2.95 -9.30 -4.57
CA ARG A 154 3.93 -8.26 -4.28
C ARG A 154 3.21 -6.91 -4.17
N HIS A 155 3.67 -6.06 -3.29
CA HIS A 155 3.09 -4.76 -3.04
C HIS A 155 4.15 -3.68 -3.21
N VAL A 156 3.73 -2.54 -3.72
CA VAL A 156 4.52 -1.30 -3.70
C VAL A 156 3.80 -0.37 -2.73
N SER A 157 4.50 0.10 -1.72
CA SER A 157 3.92 1.02 -0.76
C SER A 157 4.39 2.45 -1.04
N ALA A 158 3.45 3.37 -1.09
CA ALA A 158 3.71 4.80 -1.11
C ALA A 158 3.06 5.41 0.14
N ALA A 159 3.85 6.05 0.97
CA ALA A 159 3.37 6.83 2.09
C ALA A 159 3.24 8.29 1.66
N ASP A 160 2.11 8.92 1.99
CA ASP A 160 1.75 10.25 1.54
C ASP A 160 1.13 11.04 2.68
N GLY A 161 1.56 12.28 2.84
CA GLY A 161 0.88 13.29 3.66
C GLY A 161 -0.32 13.95 2.97
N THR A 162 -0.52 13.81 1.66
CA THR A 162 -1.69 14.29 0.92
C THR A 162 -1.67 13.84 -0.55
N SER A 163 -2.57 12.92 -0.90
CA SER A 163 -3.11 12.67 -2.28
C SER A 163 -2.17 12.66 -3.49
N LEU A 164 -1.51 11.56 -3.76
CA LEU A 164 -0.85 11.29 -5.05
C LEU A 164 -1.82 10.94 -6.21
N LEU A 165 -3.12 11.18 -6.07
CA LEU A 165 -4.12 10.86 -7.11
C LEU A 165 -4.66 12.08 -7.87
N HIS A 166 -3.86 13.12 -8.08
CA HIS A 166 -4.00 13.98 -9.24
C HIS A 166 -2.86 13.71 -10.22
N ALA A 167 -2.73 12.47 -10.69
CA ALA A 167 -2.06 12.22 -11.96
C ALA A 167 -2.81 13.05 -13.02
N ARG A 168 -2.21 14.14 -13.46
CA ARG A 168 -2.65 14.88 -14.61
C ARG A 168 -2.94 13.89 -15.74
N GLN A 169 -4.18 13.79 -16.15
CA GLN A 169 -4.48 13.29 -17.49
C GLN A 169 -3.71 14.19 -18.45
N GLY A 170 -2.61 13.69 -18.98
CA GLY A 170 -1.84 14.36 -19.99
C GLY A 170 -2.78 14.65 -21.16
N ASN A 171 -3.06 15.91 -21.38
CA ASN A 171 -3.73 16.36 -22.61
C ASN A 171 -2.78 16.07 -23.78
N PRO A 172 -3.12 15.18 -24.72
CA PRO A 172 -2.25 14.85 -25.86
C PRO A 172 -2.22 15.92 -26.95
N GLN A 173 -2.65 17.14 -26.70
CA GLN A 173 -2.61 18.23 -27.63
C GLN A 173 -1.99 19.49 -27.02
N GLY A 174 -0.71 19.67 -27.21
CA GLY A 174 0.01 20.88 -26.80
C GLY A 174 1.45 20.92 -27.31
N GLY A 175 1.65 20.61 -28.57
CA GLY A 175 2.88 20.97 -29.28
C GLY A 175 2.92 22.48 -29.49
N GLY A 176 3.54 23.21 -28.57
CA GLY A 176 3.87 24.62 -28.69
C GLY A 176 5.37 24.77 -28.63
N ILE A 177 5.99 24.81 -29.81
CA ILE A 177 7.39 25.21 -29.99
C ILE A 177 7.48 26.67 -29.62
N LEU A 178 8.13 27.00 -28.50
CA LEU A 178 8.59 28.36 -28.23
C LEU A 178 9.93 28.57 -28.94
N SER A 179 9.90 29.20 -30.12
CA SER A 179 11.06 29.78 -30.77
C SER A 179 11.62 30.89 -29.87
N ARG A 180 12.88 30.77 -29.47
CA ARG A 180 13.64 31.90 -28.94
C ARG A 180 14.02 32.79 -30.13
N GLY A 181 13.44 33.99 -30.18
CA GLY A 181 13.94 35.08 -30.96
C GLY A 181 15.07 35.82 -30.26
N SER A 182 16.07 36.14 -31.00
CA SER A 182 17.29 36.90 -30.71
C SER A 182 17.09 38.18 -29.94
#